data_5c44bf1ab111e17018196cbc054182c4
#
_entry.id   5c44bf1ab111e17018196cbc054182c4
#
_cell.length_a   1.000
_cell.length_b   1.000
_cell.length_c   1.000
_cell.angle_alpha   90.00
_cell.angle_beta   90.00
_cell.angle_gamma   90.00
#
_symmetry.space_group_name_H-M   'P 1'
#
loop_
_entity.id
_entity.type
_entity.pdbx_description
1 polymer ?
#
loop_
_entity_poly.entity_id
_entity_poly.type
_entity_poly.pdbx_seq_one_letter_code
_entity_poly.pdbx_strand_id
1 'polypeptide(L)'
;MNSPVATSERGDSLEEVIRIGKKVNDVTRTMGVAMSSATLPSKGGPIFEMEDGDMEIGMGIHGEPGVRRGKIEPADKVIDQIMEPILADLPYQSGDEVYVLVNSLGATPLMDLHICFRRVAEILADKGITIYKSLIGSFASSMDMAG
;
A
#
# COMPACT_ATOMS: atom_id res chain seq x y z
N MET A 1 9.15 -9.33 12.99
CA MET A 1 8.48 -9.97 11.84
C MET A 1 9.52 -10.78 11.09
N ASN A 2 9.31 -12.08 10.93
CA ASN A 2 10.17 -12.89 10.12
C ASN A 2 9.73 -12.75 8.66
N SER A 3 10.52 -12.06 7.85
CA SER A 3 10.34 -12.04 6.41
C SER A 3 11.15 -13.17 5.77
N PRO A 4 10.83 -13.61 4.55
CA PRO A 4 11.65 -14.62 3.83
C PRO A 4 13.11 -14.19 3.73
N VAL A 5 13.38 -12.90 3.50
CA VAL A 5 14.74 -12.34 3.44
C VAL A 5 15.46 -12.50 4.78
N ALA A 6 14.84 -12.07 5.88
CA ALA A 6 15.44 -12.20 7.20
C ALA A 6 15.65 -13.68 7.62
N THR A 7 14.79 -14.58 7.14
CA THR A 7 14.90 -16.02 7.36
C THR A 7 16.09 -16.58 6.58
N SER A 8 16.27 -16.16 5.34
CA SER A 8 17.41 -16.53 4.50
C SER A 8 18.74 -16.01 5.07
N GLU A 9 18.77 -14.75 5.52
CA GLU A 9 19.97 -14.14 6.14
C GLU A 9 20.41 -14.84 7.42
N ARG A 10 19.50 -15.47 8.15
CA ARG A 10 19.83 -16.32 9.31
C ARG A 10 20.44 -17.67 8.93
N GLY A 11 20.41 -18.05 7.65
CA GLY A 11 20.85 -19.36 7.18
C GLY A 11 19.84 -20.48 7.46
N ASP A 12 18.56 -20.15 7.60
CA ASP A 12 17.51 -21.15 7.79
C ASP A 12 17.35 -22.03 6.51
N SER A 13 16.71 -23.19 6.64
CA SER A 13 16.53 -24.10 5.50
C SER A 13 15.62 -23.49 4.43
N LEU A 14 15.74 -23.98 3.18
CA LEU A 14 14.87 -23.56 2.08
C LEU A 14 13.39 -23.78 2.40
N GLU A 15 13.06 -24.90 3.05
CA GLU A 15 11.69 -25.23 3.46
C GLU A 15 11.14 -24.16 4.42
N GLU A 16 11.97 -23.69 5.36
CA GLU A 16 11.56 -22.65 6.31
C GLU A 16 11.40 -21.30 5.62
N VAL A 17 12.27 -20.94 4.68
CA VAL A 17 12.14 -19.71 3.88
C VAL A 17 10.83 -19.74 3.07
N ILE A 18 10.53 -20.87 2.42
CA ILE A 18 9.28 -21.06 1.66
C ILE A 18 8.06 -20.97 2.59
N ARG A 19 8.11 -21.62 3.75
CA ARG A 19 7.02 -21.59 4.73
C ARG A 19 6.71 -20.17 5.19
N ILE A 20 7.74 -19.39 5.50
CA ILE A 20 7.60 -17.99 5.91
C ILE A 20 7.08 -17.14 4.74
N GLY A 21 7.59 -17.37 3.51
CA GLY A 21 7.12 -16.66 2.33
C GLY A 21 5.62 -16.84 2.09
N LYS A 22 5.16 -18.07 2.11
CA LYS A 22 3.73 -18.39 1.99
C LYS A 22 2.91 -17.71 3.09
N LYS A 23 3.33 -17.86 4.36
CA LYS A 23 2.65 -17.22 5.49
C LYS A 23 2.52 -15.71 5.32
N VAL A 24 3.59 -15.02 4.91
CA VAL A 24 3.55 -13.57 4.70
C VAL A 24 2.57 -13.22 3.57
N ASN A 25 2.63 -13.94 2.45
CA ASN A 25 1.72 -13.73 1.34
C ASN A 25 0.25 -13.91 1.74
N ASP A 26 -0.05 -14.96 2.50
CA ASP A 26 -1.42 -15.31 2.89
C ASP A 26 -2.05 -14.25 3.81
N VAL A 27 -1.24 -13.56 4.63
CA VAL A 27 -1.71 -12.58 5.63
C VAL A 27 -1.42 -11.12 5.23
N THR A 28 -0.97 -10.86 4.02
CA THR A 28 -0.71 -9.50 3.53
C THR A 28 -1.75 -9.09 2.51
N ARG A 29 -2.30 -7.89 2.69
CA ARG A 29 -3.18 -7.24 1.70
C ARG A 29 -2.67 -5.85 1.43
N THR A 30 -2.84 -5.43 0.19
CA THR A 30 -2.41 -4.12 -0.29
C THR A 30 -3.42 -3.57 -1.28
N MET A 31 -3.53 -2.25 -1.30
CA MET A 31 -4.27 -1.51 -2.31
C MET A 31 -3.60 -0.17 -2.53
N GLY A 32 -3.49 0.24 -3.78
CA GLY A 32 -2.91 1.52 -4.15
C GLY A 32 -3.95 2.52 -4.63
N VAL A 33 -3.53 3.78 -4.71
CA VAL A 33 -4.21 4.85 -5.44
C VAL A 33 -3.15 5.58 -6.26
N ALA A 34 -3.44 5.89 -7.51
CA ALA A 34 -2.64 6.78 -8.33
C ALA A 34 -3.37 8.12 -8.51
N MET A 35 -2.63 9.22 -8.42
CA MET A 35 -3.09 10.60 -8.65
C MET A 35 -2.37 11.26 -9.81
N SER A 36 -1.36 10.60 -10.38
CA SER A 36 -0.70 10.96 -11.63
C SER A 36 -0.14 9.72 -12.29
N SER A 37 0.17 9.82 -13.59
CA SER A 37 0.93 8.78 -14.28
C SER A 37 2.42 8.84 -13.90
N ALA A 38 3.13 7.74 -14.09
CA ALA A 38 4.58 7.73 -14.06
C ALA A 38 5.16 8.07 -15.44
N THR A 39 6.37 8.66 -15.46
CA THR A 39 7.08 9.00 -16.68
C THR A 39 8.23 8.03 -16.93
N LEU A 40 8.17 7.27 -18.01
CA LEU A 40 9.29 6.43 -18.44
C LEU A 40 10.36 7.28 -19.12
N PRO A 41 11.61 7.31 -18.62
CA PRO A 41 12.70 8.09 -19.26
C PRO A 41 12.91 7.72 -20.72
N SER A 42 12.81 6.44 -21.06
CA SER A 42 12.98 5.95 -22.44
C SER A 42 11.84 6.34 -23.38
N LYS A 43 10.63 6.56 -22.84
CA LYS A 43 9.45 6.97 -23.62
C LYS A 43 9.30 8.49 -23.71
N GLY A 44 9.85 9.23 -22.72
CA GLY A 44 9.71 10.67 -22.61
C GLY A 44 8.28 11.17 -22.36
N GLY A 45 7.41 10.31 -21.80
CA GLY A 45 6.02 10.64 -21.56
C GLY A 45 5.34 9.65 -20.60
N PRO A 46 4.06 9.91 -20.25
CA PRO A 46 3.31 9.11 -19.30
C PRO A 46 3.13 7.67 -19.78
N ILE A 47 3.06 6.73 -18.83
CA ILE A 47 2.81 5.31 -19.13
C ILE A 47 1.32 5.02 -19.35
N PHE A 48 0.44 5.86 -18.81
CA PHE A 48 -1.02 5.85 -19.03
C PHE A 48 -1.57 7.27 -18.97
N GLU A 49 -2.75 7.47 -19.53
CA GLU A 49 -3.42 8.77 -19.52
C GLU A 49 -4.24 8.95 -18.24
N MET A 50 -4.06 10.11 -17.59
CA MET A 50 -4.84 10.55 -16.45
C MET A 50 -5.05 12.07 -16.55
N GLU A 51 -6.28 12.52 -16.35
CA GLU A 51 -6.58 13.95 -16.35
C GLU A 51 -6.16 14.59 -15.02
N ASP A 52 -5.79 15.87 -15.09
CA ASP A 52 -5.48 16.64 -13.89
C ASP A 52 -6.66 16.66 -12.91
N GLY A 53 -6.36 16.36 -11.65
CA GLY A 53 -7.35 16.28 -10.59
C GLY A 53 -8.15 14.97 -10.57
N ASP A 54 -7.75 13.96 -11.33
CA ASP A 54 -8.28 12.60 -11.22
C ASP A 54 -7.43 11.74 -10.29
N MET A 55 -8.04 10.68 -9.79
CA MET A 55 -7.38 9.59 -9.08
C MET A 55 -7.94 8.24 -9.54
N GLU A 56 -7.15 7.19 -9.39
CA GLU A 56 -7.58 5.82 -9.68
C GLU A 56 -7.23 4.90 -8.51
N ILE A 57 -8.28 4.38 -7.84
CA ILE A 57 -8.18 3.43 -6.74
C ILE A 57 -7.89 2.04 -7.29
N GLY A 58 -6.98 1.30 -6.66
CA GLY A 58 -6.60 -0.05 -7.06
C GLY A 58 -5.57 -0.09 -8.19
N MET A 59 -5.04 1.05 -8.63
CA MET A 59 -3.98 1.10 -9.63
C MET A 59 -2.73 0.35 -9.15
N GLY A 60 -2.19 -0.51 -10.01
CA GLY A 60 -0.93 -1.20 -9.77
C GLY A 60 0.29 -0.31 -10.02
N ILE A 61 1.43 -0.68 -9.43
CA ILE A 61 2.68 0.09 -9.52
C ILE A 61 3.30 0.12 -10.92
N HIS A 62 2.88 -0.78 -11.82
CA HIS A 62 3.30 -0.81 -13.22
C HIS A 62 2.27 -0.15 -14.15
N GLY A 63 1.21 0.47 -13.60
CA GLY A 63 0.14 1.07 -14.38
C GLY A 63 -0.98 0.09 -14.74
N GLU A 64 -1.10 -1.03 -14.04
CA GLU A 64 -2.24 -1.93 -14.20
C GLU A 64 -3.53 -1.19 -13.80
N PRO A 65 -4.62 -1.32 -14.61
CA PRO A 65 -5.86 -0.61 -14.36
C PRO A 65 -6.42 -0.86 -12.96
N GLY A 66 -6.87 0.21 -12.32
CA GLY A 66 -7.54 0.16 -11.03
C GLY A 66 -8.99 -0.30 -11.13
N VAL A 67 -9.67 -0.27 -9.99
CA VAL A 67 -11.08 -0.68 -9.88
C VAL A 67 -12.04 0.50 -10.00
N ARG A 68 -11.55 1.73 -9.74
CA ARG A 68 -12.36 2.95 -9.80
C ARG A 68 -11.52 4.16 -10.15
N ARG A 69 -11.96 4.92 -11.16
CA ARG A 69 -11.41 6.25 -11.49
C ARG A 69 -12.44 7.33 -11.15
N GLY A 70 -11.98 8.48 -10.69
CA GLY A 70 -12.80 9.64 -10.37
C GLY A 70 -11.96 10.85 -9.97
N LYS A 71 -12.61 11.93 -9.53
CA LYS A 71 -11.90 13.13 -9.06
C LYS A 71 -11.21 12.88 -7.73
N ILE A 72 -10.09 13.58 -7.47
CA ILE A 72 -9.37 13.54 -6.20
C ILE A 72 -10.32 13.94 -5.06
N GLU A 73 -10.32 13.12 -4.03
CA GLU A 73 -11.10 13.31 -2.82
C GLU A 73 -10.20 13.65 -1.62
N PRO A 74 -10.73 14.15 -0.51
CA PRO A 74 -9.98 14.35 0.73
C PRO A 74 -9.29 13.06 1.20
N ALA A 75 -8.11 13.17 1.79
CA ALA A 75 -7.28 12.04 2.19
C ALA A 75 -8.03 10.98 3.00
N ASP A 76 -8.87 11.40 3.95
CA ASP A 76 -9.66 10.47 4.77
C ASP A 76 -10.59 9.61 3.92
N LYS A 77 -11.26 10.20 2.93
CA LYS A 77 -12.13 9.45 2.01
C LYS A 77 -11.36 8.50 1.11
N VAL A 78 -10.18 8.91 0.65
CA VAL A 78 -9.31 8.03 -0.14
C VAL A 78 -8.90 6.83 0.69
N ILE A 79 -8.48 7.06 1.94
CA ILE A 79 -8.06 5.98 2.85
C ILE A 79 -9.25 5.07 3.22
N ASP A 80 -10.44 5.61 3.44
CA ASP A 80 -11.65 4.80 3.67
C ASP A 80 -11.87 3.81 2.52
N GLN A 81 -11.77 4.27 1.27
CA GLN A 81 -11.95 3.46 0.07
C GLN A 81 -10.84 2.40 -0.14
N ILE A 82 -9.63 2.67 0.34
CA ILE A 82 -8.52 1.70 0.31
C ILE A 82 -8.68 0.66 1.42
N MET A 83 -9.03 1.10 2.63
CA MET A 83 -9.09 0.23 3.81
C MET A 83 -10.30 -0.72 3.79
N GLU A 84 -11.41 -0.31 3.20
CA GLU A 84 -12.62 -1.14 3.14
C GLU A 84 -12.36 -2.51 2.49
N PRO A 85 -11.87 -2.63 1.25
CA PRO A 85 -11.60 -3.93 0.64
C PRO A 85 -10.44 -4.69 1.30
N ILE A 86 -9.42 -4.01 1.83
CA ILE A 86 -8.32 -4.65 2.57
C ILE A 86 -8.88 -5.37 3.80
N LEU A 87 -9.73 -4.71 4.57
CA LEU A 87 -10.29 -5.25 5.81
C LEU A 87 -11.39 -6.30 5.55
N ALA A 88 -12.02 -6.29 4.37
CA ALA A 88 -13.03 -7.26 3.99
C ALA A 88 -12.44 -8.59 3.48
N ASP A 89 -11.21 -8.59 2.95
CA ASP A 89 -10.61 -9.76 2.30
C ASP A 89 -9.95 -10.74 3.28
N LEU A 90 -9.49 -10.29 4.43
CA LEU A 90 -8.96 -11.14 5.51
C LEU A 90 -9.89 -11.09 6.72
N PRO A 91 -9.97 -12.19 7.49
CA PRO A 91 -10.82 -12.24 8.68
C PRO A 91 -10.17 -11.50 9.86
N TYR A 92 -9.86 -10.21 9.69
CA TYR A 92 -9.37 -9.37 10.78
C TYR A 92 -10.38 -9.29 11.93
N GLN A 93 -9.90 -9.44 13.15
CA GLN A 93 -10.71 -9.43 14.35
C GLN A 93 -10.19 -8.42 15.37
N SER A 94 -11.08 -7.98 16.27
CA SER A 94 -10.66 -7.20 17.42
C SER A 94 -9.67 -7.99 18.28
N GLY A 95 -8.57 -7.34 18.65
CA GLY A 95 -7.44 -7.95 19.34
C GLY A 95 -6.30 -8.39 18.43
N ASP A 96 -6.47 -8.36 17.11
CA ASP A 96 -5.38 -8.64 16.19
C ASP A 96 -4.30 -7.56 16.24
N GLU A 97 -3.06 -7.97 15.93
CA GLU A 97 -1.93 -7.07 15.73
C GLU A 97 -1.52 -7.06 14.26
N VAL A 98 -1.35 -5.86 13.69
CA VAL A 98 -0.97 -5.68 12.30
C VAL A 98 0.32 -4.87 12.16
N TYR A 99 1.01 -5.11 11.04
CA TYR A 99 2.09 -4.27 10.55
C TYR A 99 1.54 -3.41 9.41
N VAL A 100 1.67 -2.09 9.52
CA VAL A 100 1.17 -1.15 8.51
C VAL A 100 2.32 -0.61 7.69
N LEU A 101 2.19 -0.65 6.37
CA LEU A 101 3.07 0.03 5.43
C LEU A 101 2.26 1.08 4.66
N VAL A 102 2.61 2.36 4.82
CA VAL A 102 2.11 3.46 3.98
C VAL A 102 3.23 3.89 3.06
N ASN A 103 3.04 3.62 1.77
CA ASN A 103 4.09 3.72 0.78
C ASN A 103 3.78 4.80 -0.26
N SER A 104 4.74 5.69 -0.51
CA SER A 104 4.72 6.58 -1.66
C SER A 104 5.05 5.81 -2.92
N LEU A 105 4.32 6.06 -4.00
CA LEU A 105 4.66 5.53 -5.32
C LEU A 105 5.81 6.30 -6.00
N GLY A 106 6.28 7.38 -5.37
CA GLY A 106 7.47 8.14 -5.78
C GLY A 106 7.33 9.65 -5.57
N ALA A 107 6.22 10.27 -5.97
CA ALA A 107 6.04 11.71 -5.88
C ALA A 107 5.24 12.18 -4.65
N THR A 108 4.56 11.30 -3.91
CA THR A 108 3.78 11.72 -2.75
C THR A 108 4.70 12.08 -1.57
N PRO A 109 4.61 13.32 -1.05
CA PRO A 109 5.45 13.79 0.05
C PRO A 109 5.22 12.99 1.34
N LEU A 110 6.27 12.90 2.17
CA LEU A 110 6.21 12.17 3.44
C LEU A 110 5.12 12.71 4.39
N MET A 111 4.87 14.02 4.37
CA MET A 111 3.82 14.63 5.19
C MET A 111 2.43 14.11 4.82
N ASP A 112 2.14 13.98 3.52
CA ASP A 112 0.86 13.47 3.04
C ASP A 112 0.66 12.00 3.43
N LEU A 113 1.74 11.20 3.39
CA LEU A 113 1.71 9.81 3.88
C LEU A 113 1.39 9.73 5.38
N HIS A 114 1.89 10.67 6.19
CA HIS A 114 1.54 10.74 7.61
C HIS A 114 0.09 11.15 7.85
N ILE A 115 -0.47 12.03 7.01
CA ILE A 115 -1.89 12.37 7.04
C ILE A 115 -2.73 11.12 6.73
N CYS A 116 -2.36 10.37 5.70
CA CYS A 116 -2.99 9.08 5.37
C CYS A 116 -2.87 8.07 6.52
N PHE A 117 -1.69 7.92 7.09
CA PHE A 117 -1.46 7.00 8.22
C PHE A 117 -2.33 7.33 9.43
N ARG A 118 -2.54 8.63 9.74
CA ARG A 118 -3.46 9.03 10.81
C ARG A 118 -4.84 8.38 10.61
N ARG A 119 -5.40 8.45 9.39
CA ARG A 119 -6.72 7.87 9.11
C ARG A 119 -6.70 6.34 9.18
N VAL A 120 -5.65 5.69 8.70
CA VAL A 120 -5.45 4.23 8.86
C VAL A 120 -5.48 3.84 10.34
N ALA A 121 -4.76 4.59 11.19
CA ALA A 121 -4.68 4.31 12.63
C ALA A 121 -6.05 4.45 13.32
N GLU A 122 -6.84 5.48 12.96
CA GLU A 122 -8.21 5.66 13.46
C GLU A 122 -9.10 4.46 13.10
N ILE A 123 -9.11 4.05 11.81
CA ILE A 123 -9.92 2.92 11.33
C ILE A 123 -9.56 1.62 12.06
N LEU A 124 -8.27 1.35 12.24
CA LEU A 124 -7.82 0.14 12.92
C LEU A 124 -8.18 0.17 14.42
N ALA A 125 -8.01 1.32 15.08
CA ALA A 125 -8.38 1.50 16.48
C ALA A 125 -9.89 1.30 16.70
N ASP A 126 -10.73 1.85 15.83
CA ASP A 126 -12.20 1.69 15.90
C ASP A 126 -12.63 0.22 15.75
N LYS A 127 -11.83 -0.59 15.09
CA LYS A 127 -12.04 -2.05 14.95
C LYS A 127 -11.36 -2.87 16.05
N GLY A 128 -10.68 -2.22 16.99
CA GLY A 128 -9.94 -2.91 18.06
C GLY A 128 -8.69 -3.63 17.57
N ILE A 129 -8.14 -3.24 16.44
CA ILE A 129 -6.92 -3.81 15.85
C ILE A 129 -5.72 -2.95 16.26
N THR A 130 -4.67 -3.57 16.79
CA THR A 130 -3.47 -2.88 17.27
C THR A 130 -2.41 -2.80 16.17
N ILE A 131 -1.83 -1.62 15.98
CA ILE A 131 -0.67 -1.45 15.10
C ILE A 131 0.58 -1.82 15.89
N TYR A 132 1.15 -2.99 15.63
CA TYR A 132 2.41 -3.44 16.22
C TYR A 132 3.59 -2.55 15.77
N LYS A 133 3.63 -2.23 14.47
CA LYS A 133 4.66 -1.35 13.90
C LYS A 133 4.16 -0.76 12.58
N SER A 134 4.65 0.43 12.25
CA SER A 134 4.40 1.07 10.96
C SER A 134 5.70 1.41 10.25
N LEU A 135 5.66 1.36 8.92
CA LEU A 135 6.63 1.98 8.02
C LEU A 135 5.89 3.00 7.14
N ILE A 136 6.41 4.22 7.09
CA ILE A 136 5.82 5.31 6.31
C ILE A 136 6.94 5.93 5.49
N GLY A 137 6.82 5.89 4.18
CA GLY A 137 7.89 6.38 3.30
C GLY A 137 7.81 5.82 1.88
N SER A 138 8.90 5.94 1.13
CA SER A 138 9.03 5.41 -0.22
C SER A 138 9.86 4.13 -0.19
N PHE A 139 9.22 2.98 -0.31
CA PHE A 139 9.86 1.66 -0.25
C PHE A 139 9.70 0.87 -1.55
N ALA A 140 8.59 1.07 -2.26
CA ALA A 140 8.35 0.50 -3.57
C ALA A 140 7.76 1.62 -4.45
N SER A 141 8.59 2.20 -5.32
CA SER A 141 8.21 3.34 -6.14
C SER A 141 7.86 2.94 -7.57
N SER A 142 7.01 3.75 -8.18
CA SER A 142 6.75 3.75 -9.61
C SER A 142 7.25 5.07 -10.21
N MET A 143 8.57 5.26 -10.15
CA MET A 143 9.28 6.46 -10.62
C MET A 143 8.72 7.75 -9.98
N ASP A 144 8.06 8.61 -10.75
CA ASP A 144 7.48 9.89 -10.35
C ASP A 144 5.94 9.86 -10.20
N MET A 145 5.35 8.68 -10.05
CA MET A 145 3.92 8.55 -9.82
C MET A 145 3.52 9.15 -8.46
N ALA A 146 2.52 10.01 -8.45
CA ALA A 146 1.87 10.44 -7.21
C ALA A 146 0.82 9.40 -6.79
N GLY A 147 0.95 8.93 -5.57
CA GLY A 147 0.06 7.91 -5.04
C GLY A 147 0.61 7.25 -3.79
#